data_ddf6660a765f34c0506395010ca98333
#
_entry.id   ddf6660a765f34c0506395010ca98333
#
_cell.length_a   1.000
_cell.length_b   1.000
_cell.length_c   1.000
_cell.angle_alpha   90.00
_cell.angle_beta   90.00
_cell.angle_gamma   90.00
#
_symmetry.space_group_name_H-M   'P 1'
#
loop_
_entity.id
_entity.type
_entity.pdbx_description
1 polymer ?
#
loop_
_entity_poly.entity_id
_entity_poly.type
_entity_poly.pdbx_seq_one_letter_code
_entity_poly.pdbx_strand_id
1 'polypeptide(L)'
;GPFDPSHRYETSWLLSPGALFAYRATLSTYAFIATFVNLGWNGTHGGTAGQSFSYFTNLTFWGLSFYFAVAAAHTGTYWLTGRPLLARWPRWCQELHAIFYSTITVFPFIVTIVFWAILFPGYFETTFAAWYNTTAHALNSVFALVEIVLPRTQMRPWWHIAPLIFLLACYLGLAYVTRATEGFYVYSFLDVRANGSGVVAGYCFAIAIGCFIIFALVDGIIWARVKITEDVMGRKGKRS
;
A
#
# COMPACT_ATOMS: atom_id res chain seq x y z
N GLY A 1 -27.91 -0.77 -4.78
CA GLY A 1 -27.43 -1.82 -5.67
C GLY A 1 -26.23 -2.56 -5.09
N PRO A 2 -25.77 -3.67 -5.70
CA PRO A 2 -24.59 -4.38 -5.26
C PRO A 2 -23.34 -3.48 -5.33
N PHE A 3 -22.36 -3.74 -4.45
CA PHE A 3 -21.12 -2.94 -4.34
C PHE A 3 -20.29 -3.00 -5.62
N ASP A 4 -20.02 -4.20 -6.10
CA ASP A 4 -19.25 -4.44 -7.32
C ASP A 4 -19.96 -5.46 -8.21
N PRO A 5 -20.98 -5.02 -8.97
CA PRO A 5 -21.80 -5.92 -9.79
C PRO A 5 -21.03 -6.57 -10.93
N SER A 6 -19.88 -6.05 -11.29
CA SER A 6 -19.03 -6.54 -12.38
C SER A 6 -17.81 -7.32 -11.90
N HIS A 7 -17.70 -7.58 -10.59
CA HIS A 7 -16.59 -8.29 -9.96
C HIS A 7 -15.21 -7.74 -10.37
N ARG A 8 -15.07 -6.41 -10.33
CA ARG A 8 -13.87 -5.72 -10.81
C ARG A 8 -12.67 -5.90 -9.90
N TYR A 9 -12.92 -6.11 -8.61
CA TYR A 9 -11.86 -6.43 -7.64
C TYR A 9 -11.28 -7.85 -7.84
N GLU A 10 -12.07 -8.78 -8.39
CA GLU A 10 -11.72 -10.19 -8.52
C GLU A 10 -11.37 -10.61 -9.96
N THR A 11 -11.46 -9.68 -10.91
CA THR A 11 -11.19 -9.95 -12.33
C THR A 11 -10.07 -9.09 -12.88
N SER A 12 -9.41 -9.60 -13.93
CA SER A 12 -8.37 -8.91 -14.67
C SER A 12 -8.74 -8.84 -16.15
N TRP A 13 -8.28 -7.80 -16.82
CA TRP A 13 -8.39 -7.69 -18.27
C TRP A 13 -7.42 -8.65 -19.00
N LEU A 14 -6.35 -9.10 -18.32
CA LEU A 14 -5.29 -9.93 -18.88
C LEU A 14 -5.30 -11.35 -18.30
N LEU A 15 -5.35 -11.48 -16.97
CA LEU A 15 -5.21 -12.75 -16.25
C LEU A 15 -6.56 -13.43 -16.07
N SER A 16 -6.54 -14.78 -16.06
CA SER A 16 -7.68 -15.56 -15.54
C SER A 16 -7.83 -15.34 -14.03
N PRO A 17 -9.01 -15.59 -13.44
CA PRO A 17 -9.20 -15.47 -11.99
C PRO A 17 -8.23 -16.32 -11.17
N GLY A 18 -7.93 -17.54 -11.62
CA GLY A 18 -6.93 -18.42 -10.97
C GLY A 18 -5.51 -17.86 -11.03
N ALA A 19 -5.11 -17.27 -12.18
CA ALA A 19 -3.80 -16.64 -12.32
C ALA A 19 -3.70 -15.34 -11.47
N LEU A 20 -4.76 -14.56 -11.37
CA LEU A 20 -4.83 -13.38 -10.51
C LEU A 20 -4.77 -13.76 -9.03
N PHE A 21 -5.46 -14.84 -8.64
CA PHE A 21 -5.36 -15.42 -7.31
C PHE A 21 -3.92 -15.84 -6.98
N ALA A 22 -3.28 -16.62 -7.86
CA ALA A 22 -1.90 -17.07 -7.65
C ALA A 22 -0.92 -15.91 -7.52
N TYR A 23 -1.04 -14.90 -8.37
CA TYR A 23 -0.25 -13.67 -8.30
C TYR A 23 -0.39 -12.98 -6.92
N ARG A 24 -1.63 -12.71 -6.47
CA ARG A 24 -1.90 -12.04 -5.19
C ARG A 24 -1.43 -12.86 -3.99
N ALA A 25 -1.65 -14.18 -4.02
CA ALA A 25 -1.20 -15.09 -2.97
C ALA A 25 0.34 -15.12 -2.87
N THR A 26 1.04 -15.15 -4.01
CA THR A 26 2.51 -15.11 -4.04
C THR A 26 3.05 -13.81 -3.46
N LEU A 27 2.47 -12.65 -3.85
CA LEU A 27 2.90 -11.35 -3.31
C LEU A 27 2.63 -11.22 -1.81
N SER A 28 1.47 -11.68 -1.34
CA SER A 28 1.15 -11.71 0.08
C SER A 28 2.15 -12.56 0.86
N THR A 29 2.41 -13.79 0.38
CA THR A 29 3.37 -14.71 1.02
C THR A 29 4.76 -14.10 1.09
N TYR A 30 5.25 -13.55 -0.02
CA TYR A 30 6.56 -12.87 -0.05
C TYR A 30 6.61 -11.70 0.94
N ALA A 31 5.60 -10.84 0.94
CA ALA A 31 5.57 -9.66 1.79
C ALA A 31 5.51 -10.03 3.30
N PHE A 32 4.73 -11.06 3.67
CA PHE A 32 4.73 -11.56 5.05
C PHE A 32 6.07 -12.17 5.43
N ILE A 33 6.68 -13.00 4.57
CA ILE A 33 8.00 -13.57 4.82
C ILE A 33 9.02 -12.45 5.04
N ALA A 34 9.08 -11.47 4.15
CA ALA A 34 10.00 -10.35 4.26
C ALA A 34 9.80 -9.57 5.58
N THR A 35 8.54 -9.34 5.96
CA THR A 35 8.20 -8.64 7.21
C THR A 35 8.63 -9.44 8.45
N PHE A 36 8.33 -10.75 8.51
CA PHE A 36 8.72 -11.58 9.65
C PHE A 36 10.23 -11.79 9.72
N VAL A 37 10.91 -11.96 8.59
CA VAL A 37 12.37 -12.04 8.54
C VAL A 37 13.00 -10.75 9.06
N ASN A 38 12.45 -9.58 8.67
CA ASN A 38 12.94 -8.30 9.20
C ASN A 38 12.71 -8.14 10.71
N LEU A 39 11.54 -8.55 11.22
CA LEU A 39 11.27 -8.53 12.67
C LEU A 39 12.25 -9.46 13.43
N GLY A 40 12.46 -10.67 12.93
CA GLY A 40 13.40 -11.62 13.52
C GLY A 40 14.83 -11.10 13.50
N TRP A 41 15.25 -10.54 12.38
CA TRP A 41 16.59 -9.93 12.24
C TRP A 41 16.80 -8.80 13.25
N ASN A 42 15.86 -7.85 13.30
CA ASN A 42 15.94 -6.70 14.22
C ASN A 42 15.91 -7.15 15.70
N GLY A 43 15.16 -8.20 16.02
CA GLY A 43 15.12 -8.77 17.36
C GLY A 43 16.43 -9.40 17.80
N THR A 44 17.16 -10.04 16.87
CA THR A 44 18.41 -10.75 17.17
C THR A 44 19.68 -9.88 17.04
N HIS A 45 19.64 -8.80 16.25
CA HIS A 45 20.80 -7.97 15.94
C HIS A 45 20.74 -6.55 16.51
N GLY A 46 19.82 -6.24 17.39
CA GLY A 46 19.74 -4.89 17.97
C GLY A 46 18.65 -4.69 19.00
N GLY A 47 17.81 -5.70 19.21
CA GLY A 47 16.68 -5.60 20.15
C GLY A 47 15.58 -4.61 19.72
N THR A 48 15.58 -4.19 18.46
CA THR A 48 14.73 -3.10 17.94
C THR A 48 13.46 -3.58 17.20
N ALA A 49 13.09 -4.86 17.36
CA ALA A 49 11.88 -5.40 16.70
C ALA A 49 10.61 -4.59 17.02
N GLY A 50 10.41 -4.18 18.29
CA GLY A 50 9.29 -3.33 18.69
C GLY A 50 9.27 -1.98 17.98
N GLN A 51 10.43 -1.36 17.78
CA GLN A 51 10.55 -0.09 17.07
C GLN A 51 10.15 -0.17 15.60
N SER A 52 10.15 -1.37 15.00
CA SER A 52 9.69 -1.57 13.63
C SER A 52 8.26 -1.07 13.41
N PHE A 53 7.40 -1.11 14.43
CA PHE A 53 6.02 -0.63 14.36
C PHE A 53 5.87 0.90 14.45
N SER A 54 6.94 1.62 14.75
CA SER A 54 6.98 3.07 14.74
C SER A 54 7.21 3.66 13.34
N TYR A 55 7.68 2.86 12.37
CA TYR A 55 7.99 3.33 11.03
C TYR A 55 6.81 3.19 10.07
N PHE A 56 6.45 4.30 9.39
CA PHE A 56 5.38 4.32 8.39
C PHE A 56 5.59 3.28 7.28
N THR A 57 6.83 3.11 6.84
CA THR A 57 7.21 2.09 5.87
C THR A 57 6.77 0.69 6.28
N ASN A 58 7.07 0.29 7.51
CA ASN A 58 6.74 -1.04 8.00
C ASN A 58 5.22 -1.21 8.15
N LEU A 59 4.52 -0.19 8.67
CA LEU A 59 3.05 -0.22 8.79
C LEU A 59 2.38 -0.33 7.42
N THR A 60 2.84 0.42 6.43
CA THR A 60 2.30 0.35 5.07
C THR A 60 2.65 -0.96 4.38
N PHE A 61 3.82 -1.55 4.66
CA PHE A 61 4.20 -2.85 4.12
C PHE A 61 3.40 -4.00 4.76
N TRP A 62 3.07 -3.91 6.06
CA TRP A 62 2.08 -4.77 6.70
C TRP A 62 0.71 -4.64 6.03
N GLY A 63 0.26 -3.40 5.81
CA GLY A 63 -0.99 -3.12 5.09
C GLY A 63 -1.00 -3.77 3.70
N LEU A 64 0.09 -3.65 2.95
CA LEU A 64 0.24 -4.26 1.63
C LEU A 64 0.14 -5.81 1.72
N SER A 65 0.81 -6.42 2.70
CA SER A 65 0.79 -7.87 2.94
C SER A 65 -0.62 -8.38 3.19
N PHE A 66 -1.36 -7.72 4.10
CA PHE A 66 -2.75 -8.06 4.42
C PHE A 66 -3.70 -7.79 3.27
N TYR A 67 -3.53 -6.68 2.54
CA TYR A 67 -4.37 -6.41 1.38
C TYR A 67 -4.28 -7.53 0.35
N PHE A 68 -3.06 -7.96 -0.02
CA PHE A 68 -2.89 -9.04 -0.98
C PHE A 68 -3.46 -10.37 -0.49
N ALA A 69 -3.40 -10.67 0.84
CA ALA A 69 -4.03 -11.85 1.41
C ALA A 69 -5.56 -11.81 1.25
N VAL A 70 -6.18 -10.69 1.62
CA VAL A 70 -7.62 -10.48 1.52
C VAL A 70 -8.08 -10.48 0.06
N ALA A 71 -7.35 -9.78 -0.82
CA ALA A 71 -7.65 -9.75 -2.25
C ALA A 71 -7.49 -11.13 -2.91
N ALA A 72 -6.49 -11.92 -2.48
CA ALA A 72 -6.34 -13.31 -2.90
C ALA A 72 -7.54 -14.16 -2.43
N ALA A 73 -7.99 -14.03 -1.17
CA ALA A 73 -9.14 -14.75 -0.67
C ALA A 73 -10.42 -14.42 -1.45
N HIS A 74 -10.66 -13.13 -1.78
CA HIS A 74 -11.79 -12.72 -2.60
C HIS A 74 -11.69 -13.28 -4.03
N THR A 75 -10.52 -13.19 -4.66
CA THR A 75 -10.28 -13.70 -6.01
C THR A 75 -10.37 -15.22 -6.06
N GLY A 76 -9.80 -15.92 -5.06
CA GLY A 76 -9.84 -17.37 -4.96
C GLY A 76 -11.28 -17.91 -4.78
N THR A 77 -12.06 -17.28 -3.92
CA THR A 77 -13.48 -17.64 -3.75
C THR A 77 -14.29 -17.38 -5.02
N TYR A 78 -14.03 -16.26 -5.72
CA TYR A 78 -14.64 -15.98 -7.02
C TYR A 78 -14.25 -17.05 -8.07
N TRP A 79 -12.96 -17.37 -8.16
CA TRP A 79 -12.47 -18.40 -9.09
C TRP A 79 -13.15 -19.77 -8.87
N LEU A 80 -13.28 -20.19 -7.60
CA LEU A 80 -13.81 -21.51 -7.27
C LEU A 80 -15.35 -21.58 -7.33
N THR A 81 -16.06 -20.49 -7.02
CA THR A 81 -17.51 -20.53 -6.79
C THR A 81 -18.31 -19.57 -7.68
N GLY A 82 -17.65 -18.73 -8.46
CA GLY A 82 -18.28 -17.65 -9.23
C GLY A 82 -18.85 -16.50 -8.38
N ARG A 83 -18.68 -16.54 -7.05
CA ARG A 83 -19.18 -15.53 -6.12
C ARG A 83 -18.08 -15.13 -5.14
N PRO A 84 -17.59 -13.89 -5.16
CA PRO A 84 -16.53 -13.47 -4.26
C PRO A 84 -17.01 -13.39 -2.81
N LEU A 85 -16.09 -13.66 -1.89
CA LEU A 85 -16.33 -13.45 -0.46
C LEU A 85 -16.72 -11.99 -0.16
N LEU A 86 -16.14 -11.02 -0.87
CA LEU A 86 -16.44 -9.60 -0.76
C LEU A 86 -17.94 -9.30 -0.93
N ALA A 87 -18.61 -9.97 -1.87
CA ALA A 87 -20.04 -9.78 -2.11
C ALA A 87 -20.94 -10.23 -0.95
N ARG A 88 -20.40 -11.06 -0.02
CA ARG A 88 -21.11 -11.53 1.18
C ARG A 88 -20.91 -10.63 2.39
N TRP A 89 -19.98 -9.70 2.33
CA TRP A 89 -19.67 -8.79 3.41
C TRP A 89 -20.75 -7.68 3.52
N PRO A 90 -20.98 -7.15 4.72
CA PRO A 90 -21.83 -5.98 4.88
C PRO A 90 -21.24 -4.77 4.15
N ARG A 91 -22.07 -3.83 3.73
CA ARG A 91 -21.67 -2.70 2.89
C ARG A 91 -20.49 -1.91 3.45
N TRP A 92 -20.47 -1.66 4.75
CA TRP A 92 -19.39 -0.92 5.38
C TRP A 92 -18.02 -1.65 5.29
N CYS A 93 -17.99 -2.99 5.34
CA CYS A 93 -16.77 -3.77 5.11
C CYS A 93 -16.31 -3.72 3.65
N GLN A 94 -17.27 -3.70 2.71
CA GLN A 94 -16.98 -3.54 1.28
C GLN A 94 -16.34 -2.16 1.02
N GLU A 95 -16.87 -1.09 1.61
CA GLU A 95 -16.29 0.25 1.53
C GLU A 95 -14.91 0.33 2.20
N LEU A 96 -14.72 -0.32 3.35
CA LEU A 96 -13.40 -0.44 3.99
C LEU A 96 -12.40 -1.16 3.08
N HIS A 97 -12.81 -2.19 2.35
CA HIS A 97 -11.94 -2.85 1.36
C HIS A 97 -11.55 -1.89 0.22
N ALA A 98 -12.48 -1.07 -0.26
CA ALA A 98 -12.19 -0.05 -1.28
C ALA A 98 -11.24 1.05 -0.75
N ILE A 99 -11.40 1.48 0.50
CA ILE A 99 -10.45 2.40 1.16
C ILE A 99 -9.09 1.71 1.33
N PHE A 100 -9.06 0.44 1.72
CA PHE A 100 -7.84 -0.34 1.85
C PHE A 100 -7.09 -0.44 0.50
N TYR A 101 -7.81 -0.69 -0.61
CA TYR A 101 -7.24 -0.58 -1.95
C TYR A 101 -6.62 0.80 -2.20
N SER A 102 -7.27 1.88 -1.74
CA SER A 102 -6.73 3.24 -1.91
C SER A 102 -5.44 3.45 -1.12
N THR A 103 -5.31 2.90 0.09
CA THR A 103 -4.07 3.00 0.87
C THR A 103 -2.91 2.30 0.16
N ILE A 104 -3.11 1.06 -0.32
CA ILE A 104 -2.02 0.28 -0.93
C ILE A 104 -1.65 0.76 -2.34
N THR A 105 -2.48 1.58 -2.96
CA THR A 105 -2.19 2.18 -4.27
C THR A 105 -1.67 3.63 -4.17
N VAL A 106 -1.55 4.19 -2.96
CA VAL A 106 -1.01 5.54 -2.73
C VAL A 106 0.21 5.52 -1.81
N PHE A 107 0.10 4.92 -0.63
CA PHE A 107 1.16 4.98 0.39
C PHE A 107 2.49 4.36 -0.04
N PRO A 108 2.56 3.24 -0.78
CA PRO A 108 3.82 2.72 -1.28
C PRO A 108 4.62 3.74 -2.10
N PHE A 109 3.96 4.55 -2.93
CA PHE A 109 4.64 5.59 -3.72
C PHE A 109 5.15 6.73 -2.83
N ILE A 110 4.39 7.14 -1.79
CA ILE A 110 4.88 8.11 -0.79
C ILE A 110 6.13 7.56 -0.12
N VAL A 111 6.08 6.30 0.35
CA VAL A 111 7.22 5.63 1.00
C VAL A 111 8.44 5.61 0.09
N THR A 112 8.26 5.22 -1.17
CA THR A 112 9.35 5.18 -2.16
C THR A 112 9.96 6.55 -2.39
N ILE A 113 9.13 7.57 -2.64
CA ILE A 113 9.61 8.93 -2.91
C ILE A 113 10.35 9.49 -1.68
N VAL A 114 9.76 9.40 -0.50
CA VAL A 114 10.36 9.93 0.73
C VAL A 114 11.67 9.22 1.05
N PHE A 115 11.72 7.90 0.91
CA PHE A 115 12.95 7.16 1.19
C PHE A 115 14.08 7.53 0.23
N TRP A 116 13.86 7.40 -1.06
CA TRP A 116 14.93 7.60 -2.04
C TRP A 116 15.34 9.06 -2.22
N ALA A 117 14.42 10.01 -2.01
CA ALA A 117 14.72 11.45 -2.17
C ALA A 117 15.25 12.11 -0.90
N ILE A 118 14.90 11.60 0.30
CA ILE A 118 15.17 12.31 1.57
C ILE A 118 15.97 11.44 2.55
N LEU A 119 15.66 10.13 2.66
CA LEU A 119 16.18 9.30 3.75
C LEU A 119 17.35 8.42 3.35
N PHE A 120 17.53 8.13 2.07
CA PHE A 120 18.57 7.21 1.61
C PHE A 120 19.98 7.82 1.78
N PRO A 121 20.87 7.16 2.54
CA PRO A 121 22.19 7.71 2.84
C PRO A 121 23.22 7.52 1.70
N GLY A 122 22.79 7.02 0.54
CA GLY A 122 23.67 6.78 -0.62
C GLY A 122 24.28 5.37 -0.68
N TYR A 123 24.19 4.60 0.39
CA TYR A 123 24.70 3.21 0.46
C TYR A 123 23.93 2.38 1.48
N PHE A 124 24.10 1.06 1.43
CA PHE A 124 23.61 0.12 2.44
C PHE A 124 24.77 -0.54 3.18
N GLU A 125 24.69 -0.58 4.49
CA GLU A 125 25.74 -1.13 5.34
C GLU A 125 25.92 -2.64 5.21
N THR A 126 24.83 -3.38 4.95
CA THR A 126 24.81 -4.84 4.86
C THR A 126 23.96 -5.31 3.69
N THR A 127 24.22 -6.54 3.22
CA THR A 127 23.38 -7.20 2.20
C THR A 127 21.93 -7.35 2.67
N PHE A 128 21.72 -7.61 3.97
CA PHE A 128 20.38 -7.67 4.53
C PHE A 128 19.66 -6.32 4.46
N ALA A 129 20.34 -5.23 4.86
CA ALA A 129 19.80 -3.88 4.75
C ALA A 129 19.48 -3.53 3.29
N ALA A 130 20.36 -3.87 2.34
CA ALA A 130 20.12 -3.67 0.91
C ALA A 130 18.85 -4.41 0.44
N TRP A 131 18.72 -5.69 0.78
CA TRP A 131 17.57 -6.50 0.41
C TRP A 131 16.27 -5.96 1.01
N TYR A 132 16.24 -5.71 2.34
CA TYR A 132 15.00 -5.28 2.99
C TYR A 132 14.59 -3.87 2.59
N ASN A 133 15.52 -2.93 2.52
CA ASN A 133 15.21 -1.56 2.10
C ASN A 133 14.75 -1.51 0.63
N THR A 134 15.37 -2.30 -0.27
CA THR A 134 14.87 -2.43 -1.65
C THR A 134 13.45 -3.01 -1.68
N THR A 135 13.18 -4.03 -0.87
CA THR A 135 11.84 -4.64 -0.76
C THR A 135 10.81 -3.63 -0.26
N ALA A 136 11.10 -2.97 0.85
CA ALA A 136 10.12 -2.09 1.51
C ALA A 136 9.98 -0.70 0.88
N HIS A 137 10.97 -0.23 0.10
CA HIS A 137 10.99 1.13 -0.46
C HIS A 137 11.05 1.19 -2.00
N ALA A 138 11.11 0.04 -2.69
CA ALA A 138 11.04 -0.01 -4.15
C ALA A 138 10.04 -1.07 -4.63
N LEU A 139 10.18 -2.33 -4.20
CA LEU A 139 9.25 -3.40 -4.62
C LEU A 139 7.82 -3.16 -4.11
N ASN A 140 7.63 -2.49 -2.97
CA ASN A 140 6.30 -2.07 -2.51
C ASN A 140 5.53 -1.28 -3.58
N SER A 141 6.18 -0.32 -4.24
CA SER A 141 5.57 0.47 -5.33
C SER A 141 5.37 -0.35 -6.61
N VAL A 142 6.28 -1.29 -6.90
CA VAL A 142 6.09 -2.21 -8.03
C VAL A 142 4.86 -3.09 -7.80
N PHE A 143 4.68 -3.63 -6.58
CA PHE A 143 3.50 -4.42 -6.23
C PHE A 143 2.21 -3.60 -6.35
N ALA A 144 2.23 -2.36 -5.84
CA ALA A 144 1.11 -1.44 -5.99
C ALA A 144 0.81 -1.13 -7.47
N LEU A 145 1.82 -0.86 -8.28
CA LEU A 145 1.66 -0.56 -9.71
C LEU A 145 1.04 -1.74 -10.47
N VAL A 146 1.50 -2.96 -10.20
CA VAL A 146 0.94 -4.16 -10.83
C VAL A 146 -0.51 -4.37 -10.40
N GLU A 147 -0.85 -4.12 -9.12
CA GLU A 147 -2.24 -4.18 -8.63
C GLU A 147 -3.12 -3.05 -9.19
N ILE A 148 -2.55 -1.90 -9.59
CA ILE A 148 -3.27 -0.85 -10.33
C ILE A 148 -3.56 -1.28 -11.78
N VAL A 149 -2.59 -1.95 -12.42
CA VAL A 149 -2.63 -2.22 -13.87
C VAL A 149 -3.37 -3.51 -14.21
N LEU A 150 -3.18 -4.60 -13.47
CA LEU A 150 -3.73 -5.92 -13.84
C LEU A 150 -5.21 -6.10 -13.54
N PRO A 151 -5.73 -5.81 -12.32
CA PRO A 151 -7.16 -5.91 -12.03
C PRO A 151 -8.00 -4.89 -12.80
N ARG A 152 -9.30 -5.11 -12.85
CA ARG A 152 -10.26 -4.23 -13.51
C ARG A 152 -10.86 -3.17 -12.58
N THR A 153 -10.23 -2.90 -11.44
CA THR A 153 -10.68 -1.87 -10.50
C THR A 153 -10.98 -0.55 -11.23
N GLN A 154 -11.96 0.19 -10.76
CA GLN A 154 -12.32 1.50 -11.32
C GLN A 154 -11.63 2.64 -10.57
N MET A 155 -11.72 3.85 -11.13
CA MET A 155 -11.35 5.07 -10.43
C MET A 155 -12.09 5.15 -9.10
N ARG A 156 -11.39 5.64 -8.11
CA ARG A 156 -11.88 5.72 -6.74
C ARG A 156 -12.67 7.02 -6.53
N PRO A 157 -13.68 7.03 -5.66
CA PRO A 157 -14.33 8.26 -5.26
C PRO A 157 -13.33 9.22 -4.58
N TRP A 158 -13.39 10.51 -4.92
CA TRP A 158 -12.47 11.51 -4.37
C TRP A 158 -12.53 11.63 -2.84
N TRP A 159 -13.64 11.28 -2.21
CA TRP A 159 -13.74 11.26 -0.74
C TRP A 159 -12.79 10.25 -0.06
N HIS A 160 -12.23 9.28 -0.82
CA HIS A 160 -11.20 8.38 -0.29
C HIS A 160 -9.92 9.10 0.14
N ILE A 161 -9.67 10.32 -0.34
CA ILE A 161 -8.55 11.15 0.13
C ILE A 161 -8.69 11.48 1.62
N ALA A 162 -9.90 11.71 2.11
CA ALA A 162 -10.11 12.07 3.52
C ALA A 162 -9.59 10.98 4.50
N PRO A 163 -9.96 9.68 4.37
CA PRO A 163 -9.37 8.64 5.20
C PRO A 163 -7.86 8.46 4.98
N LEU A 164 -7.31 8.70 3.80
CA LEU A 164 -5.86 8.63 3.58
C LEU A 164 -5.13 9.73 4.37
N ILE A 165 -5.59 10.97 4.29
CA ILE A 165 -5.04 12.10 5.06
C ILE A 165 -5.22 11.86 6.56
N PHE A 166 -6.37 11.34 6.99
CA PHE A 166 -6.61 10.98 8.38
C PHE A 166 -5.59 9.93 8.88
N LEU A 167 -5.29 8.90 8.10
CA LEU A 167 -4.28 7.90 8.45
C LEU A 167 -2.86 8.49 8.52
N LEU A 168 -2.51 9.42 7.62
CA LEU A 168 -1.24 10.15 7.69
C LEU A 168 -1.15 11.00 8.97
N ALA A 169 -2.25 11.65 9.36
CA ALA A 169 -2.31 12.43 10.60
C ALA A 169 -2.21 11.53 11.85
N CYS A 170 -2.89 10.38 11.85
CA CYS A 170 -2.75 9.37 12.91
C CYS A 170 -1.31 8.86 13.00
N TYR A 171 -0.67 8.62 11.86
CA TYR A 171 0.74 8.21 11.84
C TYR A 171 1.66 9.32 12.40
N LEU A 172 1.43 10.58 12.06
CA LEU A 172 2.18 11.71 12.64
C LEU A 172 2.05 11.71 14.17
N GLY A 173 0.83 11.47 14.69
CA GLY A 173 0.59 11.28 16.12
C GLY A 173 1.41 10.14 16.71
N LEU A 174 1.41 8.96 16.05
CA LEU A 174 2.22 7.81 16.47
C LEU A 174 3.72 8.14 16.51
N ALA A 175 4.24 8.83 15.51
CA ALA A 175 5.66 9.21 15.45
C ALA A 175 6.06 10.12 16.64
N TYR A 176 5.18 11.03 17.07
CA TYR A 176 5.43 11.85 18.26
C TYR A 176 5.19 11.09 19.59
N VAL A 177 4.28 10.12 19.62
CA VAL A 177 4.17 9.19 20.76
C VAL A 177 5.47 8.41 20.91
N THR A 178 6.01 7.83 19.83
CA THR A 178 7.32 7.16 19.84
C THR A 178 8.42 8.09 20.35
N ARG A 179 8.45 9.36 19.90
CA ARG A 179 9.40 10.35 20.42
C ARG A 179 9.26 10.56 21.93
N ALA A 180 8.05 10.60 22.44
CA ALA A 180 7.78 10.82 23.87
C ALA A 180 8.11 9.60 24.74
N THR A 181 7.84 8.40 24.25
CA THR A 181 7.98 7.15 25.03
C THR A 181 9.34 6.47 24.86
N GLU A 182 9.93 6.53 23.66
CA GLU A 182 11.19 5.84 23.33
C GLU A 182 12.37 6.78 23.15
N GLY A 183 12.15 8.10 23.14
CA GLY A 183 13.21 9.09 23.17
C GLY A 183 13.86 9.43 21.83
N PHE A 184 13.43 8.83 20.70
CA PHE A 184 13.99 9.12 19.38
C PHE A 184 12.94 9.61 18.38
N TYR A 185 13.34 10.40 17.38
CA TYR A 185 12.49 10.71 16.25
C TYR A 185 12.57 9.61 15.19
N VAL A 186 11.42 9.10 14.76
CA VAL A 186 11.34 8.05 13.72
C VAL A 186 11.99 8.50 12.41
N TYR A 187 11.81 9.77 12.08
CA TYR A 187 12.45 10.41 10.92
C TYR A 187 13.11 11.73 11.34
N SER A 188 14.32 11.97 10.86
CA SER A 188 15.09 13.17 11.19
C SER A 188 14.38 14.48 10.81
N PHE A 189 13.60 14.46 9.72
CA PHE A 189 12.83 15.64 9.30
C PHE A 189 11.69 16.02 10.24
N LEU A 190 11.29 15.13 11.18
CA LEU A 190 10.29 15.43 12.22
C LEU A 190 10.90 16.06 13.48
N ASP A 191 12.23 16.17 13.57
CA ASP A 191 12.88 16.77 14.73
C ASP A 191 12.74 18.29 14.71
N VAL A 192 11.78 18.78 15.53
CA VAL A 192 11.51 20.23 15.68
C VAL A 192 12.70 21.00 16.26
N ARG A 193 13.53 20.34 17.10
CA ARG A 193 14.69 21.01 17.71
C ARG A 193 15.81 21.23 16.70
N ALA A 194 16.03 20.25 15.81
CA ALA A 194 17.04 20.33 14.77
C ALA A 194 16.62 21.19 13.57
N ASN A 195 15.35 21.11 13.16
CA ASN A 195 14.86 21.70 11.90
C ASN A 195 14.02 22.97 12.10
N GLY A 196 13.49 23.21 13.31
CA GLY A 196 12.49 24.22 13.55
C GLY A 196 11.07 23.82 13.15
N SER A 197 10.07 24.41 13.82
CA SER A 197 8.64 24.04 13.62
C SER A 197 8.13 24.32 12.20
N GLY A 198 8.60 25.38 11.56
CA GLY A 198 8.19 25.75 10.21
C GLY A 198 8.64 24.73 9.16
N VAL A 199 9.86 24.23 9.25
CA VAL A 199 10.40 23.21 8.32
C VAL A 199 9.67 21.88 8.51
N VAL A 200 9.44 21.46 9.77
CA VAL A 200 8.68 20.23 10.07
C VAL A 200 7.25 20.32 9.52
N ALA A 201 6.56 21.45 9.75
CA ALA A 201 5.25 21.71 9.17
C ALA A 201 5.29 21.64 7.63
N GLY A 202 6.32 22.22 7.01
CA GLY A 202 6.55 22.15 5.57
C GLY A 202 6.61 20.72 5.05
N TYR A 203 7.36 19.82 5.70
CA TYR A 203 7.40 18.39 5.36
C TYR A 203 6.03 17.71 5.50
N CYS A 204 5.30 17.98 6.59
CA CYS A 204 3.98 17.42 6.81
C CYS A 204 2.99 17.83 5.70
N PHE A 205 2.96 19.11 5.34
CA PHE A 205 2.12 19.61 4.25
C PHE A 205 2.57 19.08 2.88
N ALA A 206 3.88 18.99 2.62
CA ALA A 206 4.40 18.44 1.37
C ALA A 206 3.99 16.97 1.19
N ILE A 207 4.03 16.15 2.25
CA ILE A 207 3.57 14.76 2.23
C ILE A 207 2.06 14.68 1.99
N ALA A 208 1.27 15.54 2.63
CA ALA A 208 -0.18 15.58 2.44
C ALA A 208 -0.56 15.99 1.00
N ILE A 209 0.11 17.01 0.44
CA ILE A 209 -0.05 17.42 -0.96
C ILE A 209 0.41 16.30 -1.91
N GLY A 210 1.55 15.66 -1.61
CA GLY A 210 2.06 14.50 -2.34
C GLY A 210 1.05 13.36 -2.36
N CYS A 211 0.37 13.07 -1.24
CA CYS A 211 -0.70 12.08 -1.17
C CYS A 211 -1.83 12.40 -2.15
N PHE A 212 -2.27 13.65 -2.21
CA PHE A 212 -3.30 14.10 -3.14
C PHE A 212 -2.86 13.94 -4.61
N ILE A 213 -1.63 14.37 -4.92
CA ILE A 213 -1.06 14.28 -6.28
C ILE A 213 -0.96 12.80 -6.72
N ILE A 214 -0.41 11.93 -5.85
CA ILE A 214 -0.29 10.50 -6.15
C ILE A 214 -1.66 9.86 -6.33
N PHE A 215 -2.64 10.20 -5.50
CA PHE A 215 -4.01 9.72 -5.65
C PHE A 215 -4.57 10.08 -7.05
N ALA A 216 -4.42 11.33 -7.48
CA ALA A 216 -4.87 11.79 -8.78
C ALA A 216 -4.14 11.11 -9.93
N LEU A 217 -2.81 10.93 -9.82
CA LEU A 217 -2.01 10.22 -10.82
C LEU A 217 -2.42 8.75 -10.95
N VAL A 218 -2.64 8.07 -9.82
CA VAL A 218 -3.11 6.67 -9.83
C VAL A 218 -4.49 6.56 -10.47
N ASP A 219 -5.42 7.47 -10.17
CA ASP A 219 -6.73 7.49 -10.84
C ASP A 219 -6.61 7.78 -12.33
N GLY A 220 -5.66 8.63 -12.74
CA GLY A 220 -5.33 8.85 -14.15
C GLY A 220 -4.83 7.57 -14.84
N ILE A 221 -3.96 6.79 -14.17
CA ILE A 221 -3.49 5.48 -14.67
C ILE A 221 -4.66 4.49 -14.79
N ILE A 222 -5.52 4.42 -13.77
CA ILE A 222 -6.70 3.56 -13.77
C ILE A 222 -7.65 3.96 -14.92
N TRP A 223 -7.90 5.25 -15.10
CA TRP A 223 -8.72 5.76 -16.19
C TRP A 223 -8.14 5.37 -17.57
N ALA A 224 -6.84 5.61 -17.79
CA ALA A 224 -6.17 5.26 -19.02
C ALA A 224 -6.22 3.74 -19.30
N ARG A 225 -5.99 2.91 -18.26
CA ARG A 225 -6.12 1.46 -18.34
C ARG A 225 -7.54 1.05 -18.74
N VAL A 226 -8.58 1.58 -18.09
CA VAL A 226 -9.99 1.27 -18.41
C VAL A 226 -10.28 1.64 -19.87
N LYS A 227 -9.90 2.84 -20.30
CA LYS A 227 -10.06 3.29 -21.68
C LYS A 227 -9.41 2.34 -22.68
N ILE A 228 -8.15 1.98 -22.47
CA ILE A 228 -7.41 1.12 -23.38
C ILE A 228 -7.96 -0.30 -23.38
N THR A 229 -8.13 -0.90 -22.20
CA THR A 229 -8.41 -2.34 -22.10
C THR A 229 -9.89 -2.67 -22.30
N GLU A 230 -10.81 -1.86 -21.78
CA GLU A 230 -12.24 -2.15 -21.84
C GLU A 230 -12.93 -1.48 -23.03
N ASP A 231 -12.65 -0.17 -23.29
CA ASP A 231 -13.31 0.56 -24.37
C ASP A 231 -12.72 0.25 -25.75
N VAL A 232 -11.36 0.28 -25.86
CA VAL A 232 -10.68 0.06 -27.16
C VAL A 232 -10.50 -1.43 -27.46
N MET A 233 -9.97 -2.22 -26.50
CA MET A 233 -9.67 -3.64 -26.71
C MET A 233 -10.85 -4.57 -26.45
N GLY A 234 -11.96 -4.06 -25.88
CA GLY A 234 -13.17 -4.85 -25.54
C GLY A 234 -12.96 -5.91 -24.45
N ARG A 235 -11.86 -5.84 -23.67
CA ARG A 235 -11.52 -6.84 -22.65
C ARG A 235 -12.25 -6.58 -21.34
N LYS A 236 -13.49 -7.02 -21.25
CA LYS A 236 -14.36 -6.84 -20.06
C LYS A 236 -14.18 -7.92 -18.96
N GLY A 237 -13.01 -8.57 -18.90
CA GLY A 237 -12.68 -9.63 -17.98
C GLY A 237 -12.99 -11.03 -18.55
N LYS A 238 -12.09 -11.97 -18.30
CA LYS A 238 -12.35 -13.37 -18.60
C LYS A 238 -13.23 -13.93 -17.48
N ARG A 239 -14.40 -14.42 -17.80
CA ARG A 239 -15.03 -15.47 -17.02
C ARG A 239 -14.23 -16.75 -17.35
N SER A 240 -13.90 -17.53 -16.31
CA SER A 240 -13.12 -18.81 -16.38
C SER A 240 -13.26 -19.51 -17.69
#